data_25da87947a4c1b6a5f820a5ce5cd65ec
#
_entry.id   25da87947a4c1b6a5f820a5ce5cd65ec
#
_cell.length_a   1.000
_cell.length_b   1.000
_cell.length_c   1.000
_cell.angle_alpha   90.00
_cell.angle_beta   90.00
_cell.angle_gamma   90.00
#
_symmetry.space_group_name_H-M   'P 1'
#
loop_
_entity.id
_entity.type
_entity.pdbx_description
1 polymer ?
#
loop_
_entity_poly.entity_id
_entity_poly.type
_entity_poly.pdbx_seq_one_letter_code
_entity_poly.pdbx_strand_id
1 'polypeptide(L)'
;MASIRKIEGKHGTAYKITVTLGRDALDRQIRHYKTWKPDKPMTARELNRELQRVATEFEQDLMNGFQADNKQTFAEYAAYCYTIREQRGDKPQTLARVRRQTARINEYIGQIPLQEIRPKHLTELYKKFSEPGACRWQVYALPAVDFKELIPEGETCNDFARSCGVYGNLIRRLCKNQPISRQNAAIIEKNLGRKDLFSLTGAEKPLSPGTIRDYHAIIYTVLEQAYKEMIIKYNPAKRVTLPKKKRVRESKALQPEQLKAVLAALEGEPLPFRALITFFISTGCRRGEALALTWDKVDFVRREVLINQSMIYLPETGIQSGPTKTDNSRRVALPDETIDLLRKLWAEQAKDRLRLGDLWEDSNLVFPRWNGKPMNPGNVNLKLTAFCDRHGLPHINPHLFRHSAASVLLSNGVDVLTVAGMLGHSDVSTTLDTYAHAIDEARHKTADCISETIFHKNRA
;
A
#
# COMPACT_ATOMS: atom_id res chain seq x y z
N MET A 1 -14.03 -35.52 33.38
CA MET A 1 -15.08 -36.24 32.60
C MET A 1 -16.14 -35.24 32.11
N ALA A 2 -16.50 -35.36 30.84
CA ALA A 2 -17.57 -34.55 30.27
C ALA A 2 -18.95 -34.99 30.80
N SER A 3 -19.81 -34.03 31.22
CA SER A 3 -21.21 -34.28 31.55
C SER A 3 -22.12 -33.86 30.41
N ILE A 4 -23.13 -34.65 30.09
CA ILE A 4 -24.07 -34.39 28.97
C ILE A 4 -25.47 -34.19 29.53
N ARG A 5 -26.11 -33.06 29.17
CA ARG A 5 -27.47 -32.72 29.54
C ARG A 5 -28.33 -32.47 28.31
N LYS A 6 -29.46 -33.15 28.21
CA LYS A 6 -30.48 -32.88 27.18
C LYS A 6 -31.18 -31.52 27.43
N ILE A 7 -31.34 -30.74 26.38
CA ILE A 7 -32.08 -29.46 26.41
C ILE A 7 -33.16 -29.53 25.33
N GLU A 8 -34.38 -29.32 25.75
CA GLU A 8 -35.52 -29.21 24.82
C GLU A 8 -35.85 -27.75 24.58
N GLY A 9 -35.83 -27.31 23.34
CA GLY A 9 -36.11 -25.94 22.94
C GLY A 9 -37.15 -25.86 21.82
N LYS A 10 -37.64 -24.66 21.54
CA LYS A 10 -38.63 -24.40 20.47
C LYS A 10 -38.25 -24.92 19.08
N HIS A 11 -36.95 -25.18 18.84
CA HIS A 11 -36.43 -25.65 17.55
C HIS A 11 -35.80 -27.05 17.62
N GLY A 12 -36.29 -27.91 18.55
CA GLY A 12 -35.87 -29.29 18.68
C GLY A 12 -34.93 -29.59 19.87
N THR A 13 -34.48 -30.85 19.95
CA THR A 13 -33.64 -31.33 21.03
C THR A 13 -32.16 -30.99 20.76
N ALA A 14 -31.49 -30.43 21.76
CA ALA A 14 -30.04 -30.19 21.77
C ALA A 14 -29.40 -30.83 23.02
N TYR A 15 -28.09 -31.04 22.98
CA TYR A 15 -27.34 -31.63 24.09
C TYR A 15 -26.23 -30.66 24.52
N LYS A 16 -26.24 -30.26 25.80
CA LYS A 16 -25.18 -29.45 26.39
C LYS A 16 -24.14 -30.38 27.00
N ILE A 17 -22.94 -30.33 26.47
CA ILE A 17 -21.75 -31.04 26.95
C ILE A 17 -20.98 -30.03 27.81
N THR A 18 -20.67 -30.43 29.06
CA THR A 18 -19.90 -29.58 29.99
C THR A 18 -18.63 -30.36 30.40
N VAL A 19 -17.48 -29.70 30.25
CA VAL A 19 -16.17 -30.21 30.74
C VAL A 19 -15.65 -29.25 31.79
N THR A 20 -15.15 -29.77 32.90
CA THR A 20 -14.54 -29.00 33.98
C THR A 20 -13.01 -29.22 33.93
N LEU A 21 -12.24 -28.15 33.77
CA LEU A 21 -10.78 -28.19 33.75
C LEU A 21 -10.22 -27.36 34.90
N GLY A 22 -9.92 -28.00 36.01
CA GLY A 22 -9.26 -27.32 37.13
C GLY A 22 -10.05 -26.19 37.77
N ARG A 23 -9.32 -25.27 38.43
CA ARG A 23 -9.85 -24.10 39.12
C ARG A 23 -9.06 -22.84 38.73
N ASP A 24 -9.70 -21.70 38.77
CA ASP A 24 -9.07 -20.40 38.54
C ASP A 24 -8.28 -19.93 39.79
N ALA A 25 -7.60 -18.78 39.69
CA ALA A 25 -6.87 -18.17 40.80
C ALA A 25 -7.75 -17.80 42.01
N LEU A 26 -9.06 -17.83 41.90
CA LEU A 26 -10.05 -17.57 42.92
C LEU A 26 -10.73 -18.88 43.39
N ASP A 27 -10.15 -20.04 43.13
CA ASP A 27 -10.63 -21.39 43.50
C ASP A 27 -11.99 -21.75 42.89
N ARG A 28 -12.44 -21.09 41.81
CA ARG A 28 -13.68 -21.36 41.10
C ARG A 28 -13.43 -22.38 39.98
N GLN A 29 -14.33 -23.34 39.80
CA GLN A 29 -14.22 -24.36 38.76
C GLN A 29 -14.32 -23.70 37.35
N ILE A 30 -13.30 -23.95 36.52
CA ILE A 30 -13.31 -23.55 35.10
C ILE A 30 -14.15 -24.56 34.33
N ARG A 31 -15.27 -24.11 33.78
CA ARG A 31 -16.22 -24.97 33.04
C ARG A 31 -16.33 -24.49 31.61
N HIS A 32 -16.14 -25.40 30.69
CA HIS A 32 -16.34 -25.19 29.25
C HIS A 32 -17.62 -25.87 28.79
N TYR A 33 -18.30 -25.24 27.78
CA TYR A 33 -19.60 -25.70 27.33
C TYR A 33 -19.62 -25.83 25.81
N LYS A 34 -20.15 -26.96 25.29
CA LYS A 34 -20.45 -27.16 23.89
C LYS A 34 -21.91 -27.62 23.75
N THR A 35 -22.67 -26.93 22.87
CA THR A 35 -24.02 -27.34 22.51
C THR A 35 -23.95 -28.13 21.19
N TRP A 36 -24.45 -29.34 21.17
CA TRP A 36 -24.51 -30.18 19.98
C TRP A 36 -25.95 -30.53 19.64
N LYS A 37 -26.27 -30.56 18.34
CA LYS A 37 -27.57 -31.03 17.82
C LYS A 37 -27.31 -32.09 16.77
N PRO A 38 -28.14 -33.14 16.70
CA PRO A 38 -28.03 -34.14 15.64
C PRO A 38 -28.44 -33.52 14.29
N ASP A 39 -27.62 -33.74 13.26
CA ASP A 39 -27.86 -33.23 11.90
C ASP A 39 -28.92 -34.05 11.16
N LYS A 40 -29.25 -35.23 11.62
CA LYS A 40 -30.24 -36.16 11.05
C LYS A 40 -30.95 -36.91 12.17
N PRO A 41 -32.14 -37.45 11.91
CA PRO A 41 -32.78 -38.38 12.82
C PRO A 41 -31.86 -39.61 13.06
N MET A 42 -31.63 -39.96 14.32
CA MET A 42 -30.76 -41.08 14.75
C MET A 42 -31.51 -41.99 15.69
N THR A 43 -31.19 -43.25 15.65
CA THR A 43 -31.64 -44.22 16.69
C THR A 43 -31.00 -43.88 18.05
N ALA A 44 -31.62 -44.28 19.15
CA ALA A 44 -31.12 -44.01 20.50
C ALA A 44 -29.67 -44.50 20.70
N ARG A 45 -29.32 -45.62 20.07
CA ARG A 45 -27.99 -46.22 20.14
C ARG A 45 -26.94 -45.40 19.36
N GLU A 46 -27.29 -44.97 18.17
CA GLU A 46 -26.43 -44.10 17.33
C GLU A 46 -26.24 -42.73 17.98
N LEU A 47 -27.31 -42.14 18.53
CA LEU A 47 -27.26 -40.88 19.24
C LEU A 47 -26.31 -40.92 20.44
N ASN A 48 -26.42 -41.97 21.29
CA ASN A 48 -25.52 -42.12 22.43
C ASN A 48 -24.06 -42.32 22.01
N ARG A 49 -23.81 -43.12 20.97
CA ARG A 49 -22.44 -43.27 20.43
C ARG A 49 -21.85 -41.99 19.93
N GLU A 50 -22.64 -41.19 19.19
CA GLU A 50 -22.17 -39.91 18.63
C GLU A 50 -21.99 -38.86 19.72
N LEU A 51 -22.88 -38.81 20.73
CA LEU A 51 -22.73 -37.95 21.90
C LEU A 51 -21.45 -38.25 22.69
N GLN A 52 -21.13 -39.52 22.92
CA GLN A 52 -19.90 -39.90 23.60
C GLN A 52 -18.67 -39.53 22.76
N ARG A 53 -18.71 -39.75 21.44
CA ARG A 53 -17.63 -39.37 20.53
C ARG A 53 -17.37 -37.85 20.60
N VAL A 54 -18.43 -37.01 20.47
CA VAL A 54 -18.34 -35.57 20.52
C VAL A 54 -17.88 -35.06 21.89
N ALA A 55 -18.31 -35.70 22.98
CA ALA A 55 -17.90 -35.35 24.33
C ALA A 55 -16.42 -35.66 24.58
N THR A 56 -15.95 -36.81 24.15
CA THR A 56 -14.53 -37.21 24.25
C THR A 56 -13.63 -36.33 23.41
N GLU A 57 -14.05 -36.00 22.17
CA GLU A 57 -13.32 -35.08 21.30
C GLU A 57 -13.22 -33.67 21.90
N PHE A 58 -14.32 -33.17 22.49
CA PHE A 58 -14.35 -31.86 23.15
C PHE A 58 -13.45 -31.81 24.39
N GLU A 59 -13.46 -32.87 25.20
CA GLU A 59 -12.59 -33.01 26.39
C GLU A 59 -11.11 -33.07 25.98
N GLN A 60 -10.74 -33.86 24.97
CA GLN A 60 -9.37 -33.88 24.43
C GLN A 60 -8.91 -32.58 23.86
N ASP A 61 -9.77 -31.89 23.09
CA ASP A 61 -9.46 -30.57 22.55
C ASP A 61 -9.10 -29.58 23.67
N LEU A 62 -9.89 -29.55 24.73
CA LEU A 62 -9.64 -28.68 25.87
C LEU A 62 -8.39 -29.08 26.67
N MET A 63 -8.13 -30.35 26.87
CA MET A 63 -6.90 -30.84 27.52
C MET A 63 -5.65 -30.48 26.73
N ASN A 64 -5.74 -30.43 25.40
CA ASN A 64 -4.66 -29.98 24.50
C ASN A 64 -4.54 -28.45 24.42
N GLY A 65 -5.28 -27.68 25.23
CA GLY A 65 -5.24 -26.22 25.26
C GLY A 65 -6.06 -25.55 24.15
N PHE A 66 -6.87 -26.30 23.38
CA PHE A 66 -7.69 -25.75 22.34
C PHE A 66 -8.90 -25.00 22.92
N GLN A 67 -9.15 -23.78 22.45
CA GLN A 67 -10.28 -22.94 22.89
C GLN A 67 -11.57 -23.35 22.16
N ALA A 68 -12.06 -24.55 22.46
CA ALA A 68 -13.16 -25.21 21.73
C ALA A 68 -14.53 -24.49 21.86
N ASP A 69 -14.69 -23.61 22.84
CA ASP A 69 -15.88 -22.82 23.12
C ASP A 69 -15.76 -21.34 22.65
N ASN A 70 -14.67 -20.99 21.99
CA ASN A 70 -14.46 -19.62 21.46
C ASN A 70 -15.43 -19.34 20.31
N LYS A 71 -16.28 -18.31 20.52
CA LYS A 71 -17.28 -17.83 19.54
C LYS A 71 -16.86 -16.54 18.85
N GLN A 72 -15.65 -16.08 19.08
CA GLN A 72 -15.14 -14.82 18.55
C GLN A 72 -15.24 -14.81 17.03
N THR A 73 -15.79 -13.72 16.48
CA THR A 73 -15.93 -13.52 15.05
C THR A 73 -14.59 -13.11 14.42
N PHE A 74 -14.48 -13.24 13.09
CA PHE A 74 -13.30 -12.77 12.36
C PHE A 74 -13.04 -11.29 12.59
N ALA A 75 -14.08 -10.44 12.62
CA ALA A 75 -13.92 -8.99 12.80
C ALA A 75 -13.35 -8.65 14.18
N GLU A 76 -13.86 -9.26 15.25
CA GLU A 76 -13.38 -9.05 16.62
C GLU A 76 -11.92 -9.50 16.77
N TYR A 77 -11.60 -10.66 16.24
CA TYR A 77 -10.23 -11.19 16.32
C TYR A 77 -9.24 -10.42 15.43
N ALA A 78 -9.67 -9.94 14.27
CA ALA A 78 -8.85 -9.10 13.42
C ALA A 78 -8.54 -7.75 14.09
N ALA A 79 -9.49 -7.19 14.88
CA ALA A 79 -9.26 -6.00 15.70
C ALA A 79 -8.20 -6.27 16.79
N TYR A 80 -8.27 -7.42 17.47
CA TYR A 80 -7.26 -7.85 18.43
C TYR A 80 -5.87 -8.00 17.76
N CYS A 81 -5.80 -8.67 16.60
CA CYS A 81 -4.54 -8.77 15.85
C CYS A 81 -3.98 -7.39 15.44
N TYR A 82 -4.86 -6.40 15.21
CA TYR A 82 -4.44 -5.04 14.92
C TYR A 82 -3.75 -4.39 16.12
N THR A 83 -4.29 -4.54 17.34
CA THR A 83 -3.66 -4.00 18.57
C THR A 83 -2.30 -4.65 18.84
N ILE A 84 -2.15 -5.96 18.60
CA ILE A 84 -0.83 -6.63 18.68
C ILE A 84 0.18 -5.98 17.73
N ARG A 85 -0.23 -5.62 16.51
CA ARG A 85 0.64 -4.97 15.54
C ARG A 85 1.04 -3.54 15.95
N GLU A 86 0.12 -2.80 16.55
CA GLU A 86 0.41 -1.48 17.12
C GLU A 86 1.43 -1.58 18.26
N GLN A 87 1.23 -2.50 19.19
CA GLN A 87 2.14 -2.75 20.32
C GLN A 87 3.53 -3.21 19.86
N ARG A 88 3.61 -3.96 18.77
CA ARG A 88 4.88 -4.39 18.15
C ARG A 88 5.61 -3.24 17.42
N GLY A 89 4.98 -2.09 17.23
CA GLY A 89 5.55 -0.94 16.54
C GLY A 89 5.54 -1.04 15.02
N ASP A 90 4.56 -1.73 14.41
CA ASP A 90 4.41 -1.75 12.95
C ASP A 90 4.28 -0.30 12.42
N LYS A 91 4.91 -0.01 11.27
CA LYS A 91 4.93 1.36 10.70
C LYS A 91 3.52 1.90 10.43
N PRO A 92 3.25 3.20 10.71
CA PRO A 92 1.92 3.79 10.60
C PRO A 92 1.22 3.57 9.25
N GLN A 93 1.97 3.64 8.13
CA GLN A 93 1.42 3.33 6.80
C GLN A 93 0.95 1.88 6.67
N THR A 94 1.67 0.94 7.27
CA THR A 94 1.29 -0.48 7.26
C THR A 94 0.01 -0.67 8.06
N LEU A 95 -0.07 -0.07 9.24
CA LEU A 95 -1.26 -0.11 10.10
C LEU A 95 -2.48 0.49 9.39
N ALA A 96 -2.36 1.68 8.79
CA ALA A 96 -3.43 2.32 8.05
C ALA A 96 -3.91 1.47 6.85
N ARG A 97 -2.98 0.83 6.13
CA ARG A 97 -3.31 -0.11 5.05
C ARG A 97 -4.06 -1.32 5.56
N VAL A 98 -3.55 -1.97 6.62
CA VAL A 98 -4.17 -3.16 7.22
C VAL A 98 -5.58 -2.81 7.69
N ARG A 99 -5.75 -1.71 8.44
CA ARG A 99 -7.07 -1.26 8.93
C ARG A 99 -8.08 -1.10 7.80
N ARG A 100 -7.71 -0.39 6.72
CA ARG A 100 -8.58 -0.18 5.57
C ARG A 100 -8.94 -1.48 4.85
N GLN A 101 -7.97 -2.39 4.66
CA GLN A 101 -8.20 -3.66 3.98
C GLN A 101 -9.02 -4.62 4.86
N THR A 102 -8.76 -4.68 6.17
CA THR A 102 -9.55 -5.46 7.12
C THR A 102 -11.00 -5.00 7.17
N ALA A 103 -11.26 -3.69 7.17
CA ALA A 103 -12.63 -3.17 7.11
C ALA A 103 -13.41 -3.74 5.90
N ARG A 104 -12.77 -3.83 4.74
CA ARG A 104 -13.39 -4.41 3.55
C ARG A 104 -13.54 -5.93 3.62
N ILE A 105 -12.60 -6.65 4.23
CA ILE A 105 -12.73 -8.10 4.47
C ILE A 105 -13.92 -8.37 5.39
N ASN A 106 -14.10 -7.55 6.41
CA ASN A 106 -15.19 -7.67 7.38
C ASN A 106 -16.58 -7.51 6.75
N GLU A 107 -16.72 -6.79 5.63
CA GLU A 107 -17.99 -6.72 4.88
C GLU A 107 -18.48 -8.11 4.41
N TYR A 108 -17.61 -9.09 4.26
CA TYR A 108 -17.91 -10.40 3.69
C TYR A 108 -17.82 -11.55 4.69
N ILE A 109 -16.77 -11.56 5.53
CA ILE A 109 -16.52 -12.67 6.45
C ILE A 109 -16.42 -12.23 7.91
N GLY A 110 -16.59 -10.93 8.19
CA GLY A 110 -16.39 -10.36 9.52
C GLY A 110 -17.26 -10.97 10.60
N GLN A 111 -18.51 -11.34 10.29
CA GLN A 111 -19.48 -11.90 11.23
C GLN A 111 -19.36 -13.41 11.42
N ILE A 112 -18.50 -14.08 10.63
CA ILE A 112 -18.33 -15.54 10.73
C ILE A 112 -17.45 -15.84 11.94
N PRO A 113 -17.87 -16.73 12.86
CA PRO A 113 -17.01 -17.23 13.93
C PRO A 113 -15.73 -17.86 13.37
N LEU A 114 -14.59 -17.59 14.01
CA LEU A 114 -13.28 -18.07 13.52
C LEU A 114 -13.27 -19.59 13.27
N GLN A 115 -13.89 -20.35 14.17
CA GLN A 115 -13.97 -21.82 14.08
C GLN A 115 -14.84 -22.31 12.92
N GLU A 116 -15.71 -21.47 12.38
CA GLU A 116 -16.62 -21.79 11.27
C GLU A 116 -16.09 -21.33 9.91
N ILE A 117 -14.99 -20.57 9.86
CA ILE A 117 -14.39 -20.16 8.59
C ILE A 117 -13.83 -21.39 7.86
N ARG A 118 -14.28 -21.56 6.62
CA ARG A 118 -13.86 -22.65 5.73
C ARG A 118 -13.20 -22.10 4.48
N PRO A 119 -12.35 -22.86 3.77
CA PRO A 119 -11.75 -22.45 2.50
C PRO A 119 -12.76 -21.95 1.47
N LYS A 120 -13.99 -22.51 1.48
CA LYS A 120 -15.09 -22.08 0.59
C LYS A 120 -15.45 -20.61 0.79
N HIS A 121 -15.56 -20.12 2.02
CA HIS A 121 -15.88 -18.70 2.30
C HIS A 121 -14.81 -17.75 1.70
N LEU A 122 -13.54 -18.16 1.79
CA LEU A 122 -12.45 -17.38 1.21
C LEU A 122 -12.43 -17.43 -0.33
N THR A 123 -12.75 -18.59 -0.90
CA THR A 123 -12.88 -18.75 -2.36
C THR A 123 -13.99 -17.86 -2.90
N GLU A 124 -15.15 -17.83 -2.24
CA GLU A 124 -16.28 -16.97 -2.60
C GLU A 124 -15.92 -15.48 -2.48
N LEU A 125 -15.20 -15.09 -1.42
CA LEU A 125 -14.68 -13.74 -1.26
C LEU A 125 -13.77 -13.34 -2.43
N TYR A 126 -12.83 -14.19 -2.81
CA TYR A 126 -11.90 -13.89 -3.91
C TYR A 126 -12.59 -13.89 -5.27
N LYS A 127 -13.64 -14.71 -5.45
CA LYS A 127 -14.50 -14.64 -6.63
C LYS A 127 -15.17 -13.27 -6.72
N LYS A 128 -15.79 -12.79 -5.63
CA LYS A 128 -16.40 -11.44 -5.57
C LYS A 128 -15.39 -10.32 -5.83
N PHE A 129 -14.14 -10.48 -5.37
CA PHE A 129 -13.07 -9.53 -5.66
C PHE A 129 -12.61 -9.56 -7.12
N SER A 130 -12.82 -10.66 -7.81
CA SER A 130 -12.53 -10.83 -9.24
C SER A 130 -13.69 -10.44 -10.16
N GLU A 131 -14.85 -10.10 -9.61
CA GLU A 131 -16.03 -9.66 -10.37
C GLU A 131 -15.91 -8.18 -10.80
N PRO A 132 -16.56 -7.78 -11.89
CA PRO A 132 -16.70 -6.38 -12.28
C PRO A 132 -17.22 -5.53 -11.11
N GLY A 133 -16.73 -4.31 -10.97
CA GLY A 133 -17.14 -3.41 -9.90
C GLY A 133 -16.44 -3.61 -8.54
N ALA A 134 -15.63 -4.65 -8.39
CA ALA A 134 -14.88 -4.85 -7.15
C ALA A 134 -13.82 -3.77 -6.91
N CYS A 135 -13.33 -3.07 -7.93
CA CYS A 135 -12.34 -2.01 -7.81
C CYS A 135 -12.99 -0.65 -7.50
N ARG A 136 -13.31 -0.38 -6.23
CA ARG A 136 -14.05 0.82 -5.81
C ARG A 136 -13.27 2.14 -5.97
N TRP A 137 -11.93 2.12 -6.04
CA TRP A 137 -11.10 3.33 -6.12
C TRP A 137 -10.79 3.79 -7.55
N GLN A 138 -11.19 3.02 -8.56
CA GLN A 138 -11.09 3.41 -9.97
C GLN A 138 -12.45 3.80 -10.57
N VAL A 139 -13.46 3.99 -9.73
CA VAL A 139 -14.75 4.52 -10.14
C VAL A 139 -14.68 6.04 -10.11
N TYR A 140 -14.80 6.62 -11.26
CA TYR A 140 -14.84 8.07 -11.43
C TYR A 140 -16.24 8.51 -11.83
N ALA A 141 -16.58 9.74 -11.49
CA ALA A 141 -17.80 10.40 -11.91
C ALA A 141 -17.45 11.40 -13.02
N LEU A 142 -18.01 11.19 -14.19
CA LEU A 142 -17.99 12.17 -15.30
C LEU A 142 -19.21 13.06 -15.21
N PRO A 143 -19.11 14.37 -15.48
CA PRO A 143 -20.28 15.23 -15.56
C PRO A 143 -21.24 14.73 -16.65
N ALA A 144 -22.50 14.57 -16.28
CA ALA A 144 -23.61 14.23 -17.19
C ALA A 144 -24.33 15.49 -17.72
N VAL A 145 -23.98 16.67 -17.15
CA VAL A 145 -24.50 17.98 -17.50
C VAL A 145 -23.35 18.97 -17.70
N ASP A 146 -23.57 20.05 -18.41
CA ASP A 146 -22.53 21.11 -18.51
C ASP A 146 -22.45 21.90 -17.19
N PHE A 147 -21.36 21.71 -16.46
CA PHE A 147 -21.14 22.39 -15.18
C PHE A 147 -20.92 23.92 -15.32
N LYS A 148 -20.67 24.42 -16.54
CA LYS A 148 -20.57 25.86 -16.76
C LYS A 148 -21.96 26.53 -16.63
N GLU A 149 -23.00 25.85 -17.08
CA GLU A 149 -24.37 26.33 -17.00
C GLU A 149 -24.96 26.26 -15.57
N LEU A 150 -24.36 25.46 -14.69
CA LEU A 150 -24.76 25.35 -13.29
C LEU A 150 -24.18 26.45 -12.40
N ILE A 151 -23.16 27.17 -12.87
CA ILE A 151 -22.56 28.26 -12.11
C ILE A 151 -23.44 29.50 -12.28
N PRO A 152 -23.99 30.09 -11.18
CA PRO A 152 -24.81 31.28 -11.26
C PRO A 152 -24.07 32.46 -11.91
N GLU A 153 -24.79 33.32 -12.65
CA GLU A 153 -24.23 34.55 -13.24
C GLU A 153 -23.57 35.39 -12.14
N GLY A 154 -22.33 35.78 -12.37
CA GLY A 154 -21.54 36.58 -11.44
C GLY A 154 -20.73 35.79 -10.41
N GLU A 155 -20.94 34.48 -10.28
CA GLU A 155 -20.13 33.64 -9.38
C GLU A 155 -18.87 33.10 -10.05
N THR A 156 -17.78 33.00 -9.28
CA THR A 156 -16.58 32.29 -9.72
C THR A 156 -16.69 30.79 -9.45
N CYS A 157 -15.86 29.99 -10.15
CA CYS A 157 -15.73 28.54 -9.82
C CYS A 157 -15.38 28.29 -8.35
N ASN A 158 -14.75 29.23 -7.66
CA ASN A 158 -14.39 29.09 -6.25
C ASN A 158 -15.61 29.35 -5.34
N ASP A 159 -16.46 30.30 -5.69
CA ASP A 159 -17.66 30.60 -4.92
C ASP A 159 -18.67 29.48 -5.05
N PHE A 160 -18.96 29.03 -6.26
CA PHE A 160 -19.80 27.87 -6.53
C PHE A 160 -19.27 26.57 -5.89
N ALA A 161 -17.95 26.42 -5.79
CA ALA A 161 -17.34 25.28 -5.10
C ALA A 161 -17.65 25.27 -3.60
N ARG A 162 -17.76 26.44 -2.96
CA ARG A 162 -18.13 26.54 -1.54
C ARG A 162 -19.56 26.04 -1.31
N SER A 163 -20.51 26.43 -2.17
CA SER A 163 -21.89 25.93 -2.10
C SER A 163 -21.97 24.41 -2.36
N CYS A 164 -21.13 23.90 -3.24
CA CYS A 164 -21.00 22.48 -3.51
C CYS A 164 -20.23 21.69 -2.43
N GLY A 165 -19.61 22.34 -1.43
CA GLY A 165 -18.82 21.69 -0.38
C GLY A 165 -17.51 21.08 -0.87
N VAL A 166 -16.91 21.61 -1.93
CA VAL A 166 -15.70 21.10 -2.58
C VAL A 166 -14.70 22.24 -2.89
N TYR A 167 -13.51 21.90 -3.36
CA TYR A 167 -12.51 22.90 -3.78
C TYR A 167 -12.76 23.38 -5.21
N GLY A 168 -12.48 24.66 -5.51
CA GLY A 168 -12.69 25.29 -6.82
C GLY A 168 -11.98 24.62 -7.99
N ASN A 169 -10.87 23.91 -7.75
CA ASN A 169 -10.20 23.12 -8.79
C ASN A 169 -11.04 21.94 -9.27
N LEU A 170 -11.92 21.37 -8.43
CA LEU A 170 -12.83 20.31 -8.86
C LEU A 170 -13.92 20.83 -9.78
N ILE A 171 -14.50 22.01 -9.48
CA ILE A 171 -15.48 22.64 -10.37
C ILE A 171 -14.83 23.02 -11.72
N ARG A 172 -13.60 23.57 -11.73
CA ARG A 172 -12.87 23.83 -12.98
C ARG A 172 -12.61 22.56 -13.81
N ARG A 173 -12.39 21.41 -13.16
CA ARG A 173 -12.27 20.11 -13.85
C ARG A 173 -13.58 19.68 -14.46
N LEU A 174 -14.69 19.83 -13.74
CA LEU A 174 -16.03 19.52 -14.23
C LEU A 174 -16.42 20.40 -15.42
N CYS A 175 -16.13 21.70 -15.37
CA CYS A 175 -16.32 22.61 -16.51
C CYS A 175 -15.49 22.24 -17.75
N LYS A 176 -14.44 21.45 -17.58
CA LYS A 176 -13.62 20.87 -18.67
C LYS A 176 -14.00 19.44 -19.03
N ASN A 177 -15.15 18.96 -18.56
CA ASN A 177 -15.63 17.60 -18.75
C ASN A 177 -14.63 16.53 -18.26
N GLN A 178 -13.90 16.80 -17.17
CA GLN A 178 -12.92 15.90 -16.60
C GLN A 178 -13.51 15.11 -15.43
N PRO A 179 -13.15 13.82 -15.28
CA PRO A 179 -13.69 12.99 -14.21
C PRO A 179 -13.20 13.43 -12.82
N ILE A 180 -14.06 13.28 -11.82
CA ILE A 180 -13.75 13.45 -10.40
C ILE A 180 -13.95 12.15 -9.62
N SER A 181 -13.54 12.09 -8.35
CA SER A 181 -13.80 10.92 -7.51
C SER A 181 -15.29 10.78 -7.21
N ARG A 182 -15.76 9.54 -7.09
CA ARG A 182 -17.15 9.24 -6.68
C ARG A 182 -17.53 9.92 -5.35
N GLN A 183 -16.60 10.03 -4.40
CA GLN A 183 -16.85 10.71 -3.14
C GLN A 183 -17.16 12.20 -3.33
N ASN A 184 -16.35 12.89 -4.14
CA ASN A 184 -16.58 14.31 -4.42
C ASN A 184 -17.88 14.52 -5.21
N ALA A 185 -18.20 13.64 -6.14
CA ALA A 185 -19.49 13.68 -6.86
C ALA A 185 -20.67 13.55 -5.89
N ALA A 186 -20.62 12.58 -4.97
CA ALA A 186 -21.68 12.39 -3.97
C ALA A 186 -21.84 13.60 -3.02
N ILE A 187 -20.73 14.31 -2.69
CA ILE A 187 -20.78 15.55 -1.91
C ILE A 187 -21.50 16.65 -2.70
N ILE A 188 -21.15 16.83 -3.99
CA ILE A 188 -21.76 17.83 -4.87
C ILE A 188 -23.26 17.53 -5.04
N GLU A 189 -23.63 16.30 -5.37
CA GLU A 189 -25.03 15.87 -5.53
C GLU A 189 -25.85 16.11 -4.27
N LYS A 190 -25.29 15.79 -3.11
CA LYS A 190 -25.94 16.02 -1.81
C LYS A 190 -26.18 17.50 -1.55
N ASN A 191 -25.20 18.37 -1.79
CA ASN A 191 -25.29 19.79 -1.49
C ASN A 191 -26.16 20.56 -2.50
N LEU A 192 -26.18 20.11 -3.77
CA LEU A 192 -27.05 20.69 -4.80
C LEU A 192 -28.45 20.04 -4.83
N GLY A 193 -28.70 18.98 -4.03
CA GLY A 193 -29.99 18.29 -4.00
C GLY A 193 -30.35 17.54 -5.29
N ARG A 194 -29.38 17.26 -6.17
CA ARG A 194 -29.55 16.63 -7.48
C ARG A 194 -28.75 15.34 -7.59
N LYS A 195 -29.31 14.30 -8.23
CA LYS A 195 -28.68 12.98 -8.43
C LYS A 195 -28.34 12.66 -9.89
N ASP A 196 -28.65 13.56 -10.79
CA ASP A 196 -28.52 13.42 -12.24
C ASP A 196 -27.22 14.07 -12.79
N LEU A 197 -26.36 14.59 -11.91
CA LEU A 197 -25.21 15.40 -12.30
C LEU A 197 -24.06 14.58 -12.86
N PHE A 198 -23.99 13.29 -12.54
CA PHE A 198 -22.82 12.46 -12.90
C PHE A 198 -23.21 11.11 -13.48
N SER A 199 -22.41 10.67 -14.47
CA SER A 199 -22.33 9.28 -14.93
C SER A 199 -21.09 8.60 -14.35
N LEU A 200 -21.24 7.37 -13.84
CA LEU A 200 -20.11 6.63 -13.25
C LEU A 200 -19.36 5.87 -14.34
N THR A 201 -18.04 6.05 -14.37
CA THR A 201 -17.12 5.35 -15.27
C THR A 201 -16.11 4.53 -14.50
N GLY A 202 -15.62 3.43 -15.09
CA GLY A 202 -14.65 2.55 -14.44
C GLY A 202 -15.25 1.65 -13.36
N ALA A 203 -16.58 1.64 -13.21
CA ALA A 203 -17.29 0.82 -12.23
C ALA A 203 -17.14 -0.70 -12.48
N GLU A 204 -16.68 -1.11 -13.66
CA GLU A 204 -16.64 -2.53 -14.08
C GLU A 204 -15.28 -3.20 -13.88
N LYS A 205 -14.31 -2.54 -13.24
CA LYS A 205 -12.98 -3.16 -13.07
C LYS A 205 -12.94 -4.12 -11.87
N PRO A 206 -12.49 -5.37 -12.09
CA PRO A 206 -12.17 -6.28 -10.99
C PRO A 206 -10.91 -5.83 -10.25
N LEU A 207 -10.68 -6.41 -9.06
CA LEU A 207 -9.38 -6.27 -8.42
C LEU A 207 -8.30 -7.03 -9.17
N SER A 208 -7.10 -6.47 -9.22
CA SER A 208 -5.96 -7.18 -9.79
C SER A 208 -5.60 -8.42 -8.95
N PRO A 209 -5.06 -9.48 -9.56
CA PRO A 209 -4.57 -10.65 -8.82
C PRO A 209 -3.56 -10.31 -7.73
N GLY A 210 -2.73 -9.26 -7.94
CA GLY A 210 -1.82 -8.74 -6.92
C GLY A 210 -2.56 -8.20 -5.71
N THR A 211 -3.57 -7.37 -5.92
CA THR A 211 -4.39 -6.80 -4.86
C THR A 211 -5.16 -7.87 -4.07
N ILE A 212 -5.70 -8.90 -4.76
CA ILE A 212 -6.37 -10.03 -4.09
C ILE A 212 -5.39 -10.77 -3.17
N ARG A 213 -4.13 -10.95 -3.61
CA ARG A 213 -3.07 -11.54 -2.77
C ARG A 213 -2.72 -10.68 -1.56
N ASP A 214 -2.78 -9.36 -1.66
CA ASP A 214 -2.60 -8.47 -0.51
C ASP A 214 -3.72 -8.65 0.54
N TYR A 215 -4.96 -8.79 0.11
CA TYR A 215 -6.08 -9.14 1.00
C TYR A 215 -5.90 -10.54 1.62
N HIS A 216 -5.52 -11.53 0.80
CA HIS A 216 -5.23 -12.87 1.30
C HIS A 216 -4.14 -12.87 2.37
N ALA A 217 -3.06 -12.11 2.19
CA ALA A 217 -1.97 -12.03 3.15
C ALA A 217 -2.43 -11.53 4.54
N ILE A 218 -3.40 -10.60 4.57
CA ILE A 218 -4.00 -10.15 5.84
C ILE A 218 -4.83 -11.27 6.46
N ILE A 219 -5.74 -11.87 5.69
CA ILE A 219 -6.59 -12.98 6.16
C ILE A 219 -5.71 -14.13 6.68
N TYR A 220 -4.68 -14.50 5.91
CA TYR A 220 -3.73 -15.52 6.28
C TYR A 220 -3.06 -15.21 7.63
N THR A 221 -2.59 -13.98 7.83
CA THR A 221 -1.90 -13.57 9.05
C THR A 221 -2.82 -13.61 10.26
N VAL A 222 -4.07 -13.15 10.12
CA VAL A 222 -5.08 -13.20 11.20
C VAL A 222 -5.41 -14.64 11.57
N LEU A 223 -5.69 -15.50 10.59
CA LEU A 223 -6.02 -16.90 10.83
C LEU A 223 -4.80 -17.72 11.29
N GLU A 224 -3.59 -17.38 10.89
CA GLU A 224 -2.36 -18.02 11.39
C GLU A 224 -2.11 -17.68 12.86
N GLN A 225 -2.42 -16.44 13.29
CA GLN A 225 -2.37 -16.08 14.70
C GLN A 225 -3.42 -16.85 15.50
N ALA A 226 -4.65 -16.96 15.00
CA ALA A 226 -5.70 -17.74 15.63
C ALA A 226 -5.35 -19.25 15.73
N TYR A 227 -4.63 -19.79 14.76
CA TYR A 227 -4.10 -21.14 14.80
C TYR A 227 -3.01 -21.30 15.87
N LYS A 228 -2.07 -20.34 15.97
CA LYS A 228 -1.01 -20.35 17.00
C LYS A 228 -1.57 -20.23 18.40
N GLU A 229 -2.65 -19.47 18.58
CA GLU A 229 -3.35 -19.31 19.86
C GLU A 229 -4.36 -20.44 20.14
N MET A 230 -4.36 -21.48 19.32
CA MET A 230 -5.23 -22.67 19.48
C MET A 230 -6.74 -22.34 19.48
N ILE A 231 -7.15 -21.27 18.79
CA ILE A 231 -8.56 -20.90 18.59
C ILE A 231 -9.15 -21.71 17.42
N ILE A 232 -8.35 -21.98 16.38
CA ILE A 232 -8.75 -22.78 15.22
C ILE A 232 -7.78 -23.96 15.03
N LYS A 233 -8.28 -25.12 14.62
CA LYS A 233 -7.48 -26.36 14.45
C LYS A 233 -6.53 -26.31 13.24
N TYR A 234 -6.80 -25.49 12.26
CA TYR A 234 -5.97 -25.28 11.06
C TYR A 234 -6.27 -23.91 10.44
N ASN A 235 -5.32 -23.39 9.71
CA ASN A 235 -5.53 -22.15 8.95
C ASN A 235 -6.20 -22.44 7.60
N PRO A 236 -7.49 -22.11 7.39
CA PRO A 236 -8.19 -22.37 6.14
C PRO A 236 -7.62 -21.58 4.94
N ALA A 237 -6.92 -20.47 5.17
CA ALA A 237 -6.29 -19.71 4.10
C ALA A 237 -5.16 -20.47 3.40
N LYS A 238 -4.52 -21.45 4.06
CA LYS A 238 -3.50 -22.33 3.43
C LYS A 238 -4.06 -23.22 2.31
N ARG A 239 -5.38 -23.46 2.31
CA ARG A 239 -6.04 -24.41 1.40
C ARG A 239 -6.81 -23.74 0.27
N VAL A 240 -6.54 -22.46 -0.01
CA VAL A 240 -7.25 -21.71 -1.04
C VAL A 240 -6.34 -21.44 -2.24
N THR A 241 -6.87 -21.67 -3.43
CA THR A 241 -6.17 -21.33 -4.68
C THR A 241 -6.36 -19.85 -5.01
N LEU A 242 -5.25 -19.13 -5.16
CA LEU A 242 -5.26 -17.70 -5.49
C LEU A 242 -5.17 -17.49 -7.01
N PRO A 243 -5.75 -16.40 -7.54
CA PRO A 243 -5.60 -16.02 -8.95
C PRO A 243 -4.13 -15.95 -9.35
N LYS A 244 -3.79 -16.49 -10.53
CA LYS A 244 -2.42 -16.44 -11.06
C LYS A 244 -2.03 -14.98 -11.34
N LYS A 245 -0.87 -14.56 -10.82
CA LYS A 245 -0.28 -13.25 -11.17
C LYS A 245 0.37 -13.42 -12.55
N LYS A 246 -0.10 -12.69 -13.56
CA LYS A 246 0.64 -12.60 -14.82
C LYS A 246 1.99 -11.95 -14.52
N ARG A 247 3.08 -12.65 -14.78
CA ARG A 247 4.42 -12.03 -14.77
C ARG A 247 4.48 -11.11 -15.98
N VAL A 248 4.29 -9.83 -15.77
CA VAL A 248 4.66 -8.82 -16.77
C VAL A 248 6.17 -8.72 -16.70
N ARG A 249 6.86 -9.31 -17.66
CA ARG A 249 8.33 -9.33 -17.74
C ARG A 249 8.92 -8.09 -18.43
N GLU A 250 8.11 -7.15 -18.84
CA GLU A 250 8.62 -5.93 -19.45
C GLU A 250 9.33 -5.07 -18.39
N SER A 251 10.63 -4.86 -18.61
CA SER A 251 11.38 -3.84 -17.89
C SER A 251 10.71 -2.49 -18.18
N LYS A 252 10.13 -1.89 -17.16
CA LYS A 252 9.52 -0.56 -17.27
C LYS A 252 10.54 0.58 -17.17
N ALA A 253 11.83 0.26 -17.22
CA ALA A 253 12.89 1.27 -17.18
C ALA A 253 12.81 2.16 -18.44
N LEU A 254 13.00 3.46 -18.25
CA LEU A 254 13.16 4.39 -19.37
C LEU A 254 14.50 4.11 -20.06
N GLN A 255 14.47 4.10 -21.37
CA GLN A 255 15.69 4.01 -22.18
C GLN A 255 16.52 5.30 -22.05
N PRO A 256 17.84 5.26 -22.28
CA PRO A 256 18.69 6.46 -22.19
C PRO A 256 18.18 7.64 -23.01
N GLU A 257 17.63 7.41 -24.20
CA GLU A 257 17.07 8.46 -25.09
C GLU A 257 15.83 9.11 -24.45
N GLN A 258 14.99 8.31 -23.78
CA GLN A 258 13.82 8.85 -23.07
C GLN A 258 14.23 9.68 -21.85
N LEU A 259 15.29 9.27 -21.13
CA LEU A 259 15.84 10.07 -20.02
C LEU A 259 16.42 11.41 -20.54
N LYS A 260 17.12 11.41 -21.68
CA LYS A 260 17.61 12.62 -22.34
C LYS A 260 16.44 13.55 -22.73
N ALA A 261 15.37 13.00 -23.29
CA ALA A 261 14.16 13.76 -23.64
C ALA A 261 13.51 14.39 -22.40
N VAL A 262 13.46 13.66 -21.26
CA VAL A 262 12.98 14.22 -19.98
C VAL A 262 13.88 15.38 -19.53
N LEU A 263 15.21 15.22 -19.57
CA LEU A 263 16.14 16.27 -19.16
C LEU A 263 16.01 17.52 -20.03
N ALA A 264 15.89 17.37 -21.35
CA ALA A 264 15.66 18.48 -22.28
C ALA A 264 14.31 19.21 -21.98
N ALA A 265 13.24 18.44 -21.74
CA ALA A 265 11.95 19.02 -21.37
C ALA A 265 11.97 19.79 -20.02
N LEU A 266 12.86 19.40 -19.10
CA LEU A 266 13.01 20.08 -17.81
C LEU A 266 13.63 21.46 -17.91
N GLU A 267 14.33 21.82 -18.99
CA GLU A 267 15.00 23.13 -19.11
C GLU A 267 14.03 24.31 -19.02
N GLY A 268 12.80 24.15 -19.51
CA GLY A 268 11.74 25.15 -19.43
C GLY A 268 10.93 25.15 -18.12
N GLU A 269 11.19 24.23 -17.19
CA GLU A 269 10.41 24.08 -15.96
C GLU A 269 11.00 24.90 -14.79
N PRO A 270 10.19 25.28 -13.78
CA PRO A 270 10.65 25.98 -12.59
C PRO A 270 11.80 25.25 -11.88
N LEU A 271 12.80 25.99 -11.39
CA LEU A 271 14.02 25.44 -10.77
C LEU A 271 13.74 24.41 -9.68
N PRO A 272 12.77 24.58 -8.74
CA PRO A 272 12.49 23.57 -7.73
C PRO A 272 12.04 22.22 -8.31
N PHE A 273 11.28 22.26 -9.42
CA PHE A 273 10.82 21.01 -10.07
C PHE A 273 11.94 20.37 -10.88
N ARG A 274 12.75 21.15 -11.61
CA ARG A 274 13.93 20.66 -12.31
C ARG A 274 14.89 19.95 -11.36
N ALA A 275 15.26 20.62 -10.27
CA ALA A 275 16.17 20.07 -9.26
C ALA A 275 15.63 18.75 -8.65
N LEU A 276 14.32 18.67 -8.33
CA LEU A 276 13.70 17.48 -7.78
C LEU A 276 13.75 16.31 -8.76
N ILE A 277 13.40 16.52 -10.04
CA ILE A 277 13.39 15.44 -11.04
C ILE A 277 14.81 15.00 -11.39
N THR A 278 15.75 15.94 -11.57
CA THR A 278 17.17 15.63 -11.78
C THR A 278 17.72 14.84 -10.59
N PHE A 279 17.35 15.21 -9.37
CA PHE A 279 17.74 14.46 -8.17
C PHE A 279 17.20 13.02 -8.17
N PHE A 280 15.96 12.77 -8.61
CA PHE A 280 15.45 11.40 -8.76
C PHE A 280 16.25 10.59 -9.79
N ILE A 281 16.59 11.20 -10.93
CA ILE A 281 17.35 10.54 -12.00
C ILE A 281 18.76 10.19 -11.51
N SER A 282 19.44 11.12 -10.82
CA SER A 282 20.83 10.97 -10.37
C SER A 282 20.97 10.00 -9.21
N THR A 283 20.02 9.94 -8.29
CA THR A 283 20.13 9.16 -7.05
C THR A 283 19.34 7.86 -7.04
N GLY A 284 18.33 7.75 -7.88
CA GLY A 284 17.37 6.64 -7.80
C GLY A 284 16.65 6.52 -6.44
N CYS A 285 16.63 7.58 -5.61
CA CYS A 285 16.04 7.54 -4.29
C CYS A 285 14.51 7.37 -4.34
N ARG A 286 13.93 6.90 -3.23
CA ARG A 286 12.46 6.83 -3.11
C ARG A 286 11.87 8.23 -2.97
N ARG A 287 10.64 8.43 -3.46
CA ARG A 287 9.94 9.71 -3.40
C ARG A 287 9.94 10.33 -2.00
N GLY A 288 9.63 9.53 -0.97
CA GLY A 288 9.61 10.01 0.41
C GLY A 288 11.00 10.39 0.94
N GLU A 289 12.05 9.73 0.47
CA GLU A 289 13.43 10.01 0.84
C GLU A 289 13.89 11.38 0.28
N ALA A 290 13.59 11.67 -1.00
CA ALA A 290 13.90 12.99 -1.57
C ALA A 290 13.16 14.12 -0.84
N LEU A 291 11.88 13.94 -0.51
CA LEU A 291 11.09 14.98 0.15
C LEU A 291 11.45 15.18 1.62
N ALA A 292 12.10 14.20 2.27
CA ALA A 292 12.59 14.30 3.64
C ALA A 292 14.03 14.81 3.72
N LEU A 293 14.70 15.04 2.56
CA LEU A 293 16.07 15.51 2.53
C LEU A 293 16.16 16.95 3.04
N THR A 294 17.08 17.20 3.98
CA THR A 294 17.37 18.50 4.56
C THR A 294 18.74 19.02 4.09
N TRP A 295 18.94 20.33 4.10
CA TRP A 295 20.18 20.95 3.60
C TRP A 295 21.41 20.56 4.40
N ASP A 296 21.31 20.27 5.68
CA ASP A 296 22.41 19.76 6.53
C ASP A 296 22.90 18.35 6.14
N LYS A 297 22.16 17.65 5.29
CA LYS A 297 22.52 16.33 4.74
C LYS A 297 23.12 16.41 3.34
N VAL A 298 23.29 17.60 2.78
CA VAL A 298 23.91 17.85 1.47
C VAL A 298 25.34 18.32 1.67
N ASP A 299 26.31 17.50 1.29
CA ASP A 299 27.72 17.87 1.29
C ASP A 299 28.14 18.35 -0.10
N PHE A 300 28.21 19.68 -0.26
CA PHE A 300 28.60 20.33 -1.52
C PHE A 300 30.09 20.16 -1.85
N VAL A 301 30.95 19.87 -0.87
CA VAL A 301 32.39 19.68 -1.08
C VAL A 301 32.67 18.27 -1.57
N ARG A 302 32.09 17.26 -0.87
CA ARG A 302 32.23 15.85 -1.26
C ARG A 302 31.28 15.46 -2.39
N ARG A 303 30.33 16.33 -2.73
CA ARG A 303 29.27 16.08 -3.71
C ARG A 303 28.43 14.85 -3.35
N GLU A 304 28.03 14.75 -2.10
CA GLU A 304 27.27 13.62 -1.56
C GLU A 304 26.02 14.08 -0.80
N VAL A 305 25.04 13.20 -0.73
CA VAL A 305 23.86 13.37 0.15
C VAL A 305 23.73 12.18 1.08
N LEU A 306 23.35 12.45 2.32
CA LEU A 306 23.00 11.43 3.30
C LEU A 306 21.46 11.22 3.30
N ILE A 307 21.03 10.05 2.86
CA ILE A 307 19.62 9.63 2.86
C ILE A 307 19.37 8.75 4.07
N ASN A 308 18.73 9.28 5.10
CA ASN A 308 18.43 8.60 6.36
C ASN A 308 16.97 8.74 6.82
N GLN A 309 16.16 9.55 6.13
CA GLN A 309 14.76 9.80 6.46
C GLN A 309 13.85 9.60 5.25
N SER A 310 12.56 9.42 5.51
CA SER A 310 11.53 9.32 4.50
C SER A 310 10.24 10.00 4.97
N MET A 311 9.66 10.80 4.09
CA MET A 311 8.40 11.51 4.32
C MET A 311 7.22 10.69 3.83
N ILE A 312 6.17 10.61 4.65
CA ILE A 312 4.91 9.93 4.35
C ILE A 312 3.73 10.87 4.57
N TYR A 313 2.61 10.53 4.00
CA TYR A 313 1.33 11.21 4.26
C TYR A 313 0.31 10.19 4.75
N LEU A 314 -0.33 10.51 5.87
CA LEU A 314 -1.47 9.77 6.43
C LEU A 314 -2.67 10.72 6.52
N PRO A 315 -3.89 10.29 6.10
CA PRO A 315 -5.07 11.15 6.15
C PRO A 315 -5.39 11.67 7.56
N GLU A 316 -5.14 10.86 8.59
CA GLU A 316 -5.47 11.18 9.98
C GLU A 316 -4.47 12.15 10.64
N THR A 317 -3.20 12.04 10.29
CA THR A 317 -2.10 12.77 10.97
C THR A 317 -1.31 13.70 10.05
N GLY A 318 -1.65 13.74 8.75
CA GLY A 318 -0.99 14.58 7.76
C GLY A 318 0.39 14.07 7.32
N ILE A 319 1.32 15.00 7.07
CA ILE A 319 2.69 14.70 6.63
C ILE A 319 3.54 14.38 7.86
N GLN A 320 4.25 13.26 7.80
CA GLN A 320 5.18 12.82 8.84
C GLN A 320 6.51 12.44 8.22
N SER A 321 7.61 12.74 8.91
CA SER A 321 8.96 12.26 8.59
C SER A 321 9.39 11.23 9.61
N GLY A 322 10.09 10.21 9.15
CA GLY A 322 10.62 9.14 10.00
C GLY A 322 11.79 8.45 9.33
N PRO A 323 12.38 7.45 9.97
CA PRO A 323 13.49 6.68 9.40
C PRO A 323 13.07 6.02 8.09
N THR A 324 14.04 5.69 7.24
CA THR A 324 13.79 5.01 5.97
C THR A 324 13.08 3.67 6.19
N LYS A 325 12.50 3.09 5.13
CA LYS A 325 11.75 1.83 5.23
C LYS A 325 12.57 0.69 5.84
N THR A 326 13.88 0.70 5.66
CA THR A 326 14.83 -0.35 6.11
C THR A 326 15.73 0.10 7.27
N ASP A 327 15.49 1.29 7.84
CA ASP A 327 16.32 1.97 8.84
C ASP A 327 17.79 2.15 8.43
N ASN A 328 18.14 1.90 7.16
CA ASN A 328 19.47 2.05 6.64
C ASN A 328 19.70 3.48 6.13
N SER A 329 20.67 4.16 6.71
CA SER A 329 21.23 5.39 6.16
C SER A 329 22.24 5.04 5.05
N ARG A 330 22.30 5.88 4.01
CA ARG A 330 23.30 5.73 2.95
C ARG A 330 23.75 7.08 2.42
N ARG A 331 25.00 7.14 1.98
CA ARG A 331 25.52 8.26 1.21
C ARG A 331 25.41 7.95 -0.27
N VAL A 332 25.01 8.95 -1.06
CA VAL A 332 24.90 8.84 -2.50
C VAL A 332 25.69 10.00 -3.12
N ALA A 333 26.66 9.68 -3.95
CA ALA A 333 27.41 10.66 -4.72
C ALA A 333 26.53 11.28 -5.82
N LEU A 334 26.71 12.56 -6.06
CA LEU A 334 25.93 13.34 -7.02
C LEU A 334 26.82 13.83 -8.18
N PRO A 335 26.29 13.79 -9.42
CA PRO A 335 26.92 14.46 -10.57
C PRO A 335 27.00 15.97 -10.34
N ASP A 336 27.99 16.61 -10.98
CA ASP A 336 28.22 18.06 -10.87
C ASP A 336 27.00 18.88 -11.29
N GLU A 337 26.28 18.47 -12.33
CA GLU A 337 25.06 19.09 -12.81
C GLU A 337 23.94 19.10 -11.74
N THR A 338 23.86 18.05 -10.95
CA THR A 338 22.90 17.95 -9.84
C THR A 338 23.30 18.88 -8.69
N ILE A 339 24.57 18.90 -8.35
CA ILE A 339 25.14 19.80 -7.33
C ILE A 339 24.90 21.26 -7.69
N ASP A 340 25.12 21.64 -8.95
CA ASP A 340 24.90 23.02 -9.43
C ASP A 340 23.43 23.43 -9.38
N LEU A 341 22.52 22.51 -9.72
CA LEU A 341 21.09 22.74 -9.54
C LEU A 341 20.72 22.92 -8.07
N LEU A 342 21.29 22.11 -7.17
CA LEU A 342 21.03 22.24 -5.73
C LEU A 342 21.61 23.55 -5.17
N ARG A 343 22.78 24.02 -5.60
CA ARG A 343 23.34 25.33 -5.21
C ARG A 343 22.40 26.47 -5.64
N LYS A 344 21.93 26.44 -6.90
CA LYS A 344 20.97 27.41 -7.42
C LYS A 344 19.67 27.40 -6.62
N LEU A 345 19.15 26.21 -6.31
CA LEU A 345 17.93 26.04 -5.52
C LEU A 345 18.09 26.59 -4.10
N TRP A 346 19.24 26.34 -3.46
CA TRP A 346 19.53 26.87 -2.13
C TRP A 346 19.54 28.40 -2.12
N ALA A 347 20.19 29.03 -3.12
CA ALA A 347 20.21 30.49 -3.28
C ALA A 347 18.81 31.05 -3.57
N GLU A 348 17.98 30.36 -4.37
CA GLU A 348 16.59 30.76 -4.63
C GLU A 348 15.73 30.70 -3.37
N GLN A 349 15.84 29.63 -2.59
CA GLN A 349 15.13 29.51 -1.31
C GLN A 349 15.56 30.58 -0.29
N ALA A 350 16.82 30.98 -0.25
CA ALA A 350 17.28 32.08 0.59
C ALA A 350 16.60 33.41 0.22
N LYS A 351 16.43 33.70 -1.09
CA LYS A 351 15.69 34.86 -1.58
C LYS A 351 14.20 34.79 -1.23
N ASP A 352 13.59 33.62 -1.41
CA ASP A 352 12.18 33.41 -1.08
C ASP A 352 11.91 33.55 0.43
N ARG A 353 12.83 33.08 1.28
CA ARG A 353 12.77 33.29 2.74
C ARG A 353 12.75 34.78 3.08
N LEU A 354 13.64 35.55 2.51
CA LEU A 354 13.69 37.03 2.69
C LEU A 354 12.42 37.70 2.18
N ARG A 355 11.92 37.29 1.02
CA ARG A 355 10.73 37.89 0.39
C ARG A 355 9.45 37.59 1.17
N LEU A 356 9.30 36.40 1.69
CA LEU A 356 8.08 35.93 2.36
C LEU A 356 8.04 36.25 3.87
N GLY A 357 9.20 36.50 4.50
CA GLY A 357 9.27 36.82 5.92
C GLY A 357 8.51 35.81 6.78
N ASP A 358 7.57 36.27 7.58
CA ASP A 358 6.76 35.41 8.49
C ASP A 358 5.88 34.38 7.79
N LEU A 359 5.66 34.50 6.49
CA LEU A 359 4.94 33.48 5.71
C LEU A 359 5.80 32.27 5.39
N TRP A 360 7.12 32.36 5.58
CA TRP A 360 8.05 31.25 5.39
C TRP A 360 8.16 30.41 6.66
N GLU A 361 7.88 29.13 6.55
CA GLU A 361 8.14 28.14 7.61
C GLU A 361 9.46 27.42 7.35
N ASP A 362 10.45 27.63 8.23
CA ASP A 362 11.78 27.06 8.07
C ASP A 362 11.81 25.58 8.45
N SER A 363 11.59 24.73 7.48
CA SER A 363 11.65 23.27 7.62
C SER A 363 13.04 22.69 7.30
N ASN A 364 14.00 23.51 6.89
CA ASN A 364 15.33 23.11 6.39
C ASN A 364 15.30 22.07 5.23
N LEU A 365 14.15 21.88 4.56
CA LEU A 365 13.99 20.89 3.49
C LEU A 365 14.61 21.38 2.19
N VAL A 366 15.20 20.46 1.43
CA VAL A 366 15.71 20.75 0.07
C VAL A 366 14.56 20.96 -0.92
N PHE A 367 13.45 20.22 -0.76
CA PHE A 367 12.30 20.27 -1.66
C PHE A 367 10.99 20.61 -0.92
N PRO A 368 10.87 21.81 -0.32
CA PRO A 368 9.64 22.25 0.34
C PRO A 368 8.59 22.72 -0.65
N ARG A 369 7.45 23.18 -0.14
CA ARG A 369 6.48 23.98 -0.87
C ARG A 369 7.01 25.44 -0.99
N TRP A 370 6.28 26.26 -1.78
CA TRP A 370 6.61 27.67 -2.01
C TRP A 370 6.78 28.52 -0.73
N ASN A 371 6.22 28.09 0.37
CA ASN A 371 6.27 28.77 1.68
C ASN A 371 7.11 28.02 2.72
N GLY A 372 8.04 27.18 2.31
CA GLY A 372 8.93 26.42 3.20
C GLY A 372 8.32 25.17 3.84
N LYS A 373 6.98 24.98 3.80
CA LYS A 373 6.29 23.82 4.41
C LYS A 373 6.59 22.51 3.69
N PRO A 374 6.51 21.37 4.39
CA PRO A 374 6.64 20.07 3.77
C PRO A 374 5.63 19.85 2.63
N MET A 375 6.09 19.20 1.56
CA MET A 375 5.25 18.85 0.41
C MET A 375 4.59 17.49 0.62
N ASN A 376 3.26 17.42 0.38
CA ASN A 376 2.59 16.12 0.34
C ASN A 376 3.21 15.23 -0.76
N PRO A 377 3.70 14.02 -0.45
CA PRO A 377 4.32 13.13 -1.45
C PRO A 377 3.43 12.83 -2.66
N GLY A 378 2.10 12.86 -2.50
CA GLY A 378 1.16 12.70 -3.62
C GLY A 378 1.28 13.78 -4.70
N ASN A 379 1.62 15.00 -4.30
CA ASN A 379 1.72 16.14 -5.23
C ASN A 379 2.86 15.98 -6.25
N VAL A 380 3.93 15.24 -5.93
CA VAL A 380 5.01 14.94 -6.87
C VAL A 380 4.47 14.16 -8.08
N ASN A 381 3.64 13.14 -7.84
CA ASN A 381 3.06 12.37 -8.93
C ASN A 381 2.12 13.23 -9.80
N LEU A 382 1.31 14.09 -9.17
CA LEU A 382 0.42 15.00 -9.92
C LEU A 382 1.21 15.97 -10.80
N LYS A 383 2.26 16.61 -10.25
CA LYS A 383 3.13 17.50 -11.00
C LYS A 383 3.84 16.76 -12.14
N LEU A 384 4.32 15.56 -11.88
CA LEU A 384 5.03 14.76 -12.87
C LEU A 384 4.10 14.28 -13.99
N THR A 385 2.86 13.88 -13.69
CA THR A 385 1.85 13.54 -14.69
C THR A 385 1.56 14.77 -15.58
N ALA A 386 1.29 15.92 -14.98
CA ALA A 386 1.04 17.14 -15.73
C ALA A 386 2.24 17.59 -16.60
N PHE A 387 3.46 17.37 -16.14
CA PHE A 387 4.68 17.59 -16.91
C PHE A 387 4.76 16.64 -18.12
N CYS A 388 4.54 15.34 -17.93
CA CYS A 388 4.54 14.36 -19.01
C CYS A 388 3.48 14.71 -20.07
N ASP A 389 2.27 15.07 -19.63
CA ASP A 389 1.17 15.44 -20.53
C ASP A 389 1.51 16.68 -21.37
N ARG A 390 2.14 17.72 -20.77
CA ARG A 390 2.53 18.95 -21.48
C ARG A 390 3.59 18.72 -22.56
N HIS A 391 4.52 17.79 -22.29
CA HIS A 391 5.66 17.54 -23.17
C HIS A 391 5.52 16.28 -24.04
N GLY A 392 4.33 15.64 -24.06
CA GLY A 392 4.10 14.44 -24.84
C GLY A 392 4.97 13.23 -24.42
N LEU A 393 5.44 13.21 -23.17
CA LEU A 393 6.28 12.16 -22.62
C LEU A 393 5.41 10.97 -22.14
N PRO A 394 5.97 9.74 -22.08
CA PRO A 394 5.27 8.62 -21.49
C PRO A 394 4.95 8.91 -20.02
N HIS A 395 3.94 8.24 -19.48
CA HIS A 395 3.59 8.38 -18.06
C HIS A 395 4.75 7.91 -17.16
N ILE A 396 5.34 8.83 -16.44
CA ILE A 396 6.50 8.62 -15.56
C ILE A 396 6.08 8.80 -14.10
N ASN A 397 6.66 8.01 -13.22
CA ASN A 397 6.56 8.18 -11.77
C ASN A 397 7.95 8.08 -11.11
N PRO A 398 8.14 8.52 -9.87
CA PRO A 398 9.46 8.50 -9.22
C PRO A 398 10.09 7.10 -9.13
N HIS A 399 9.30 6.04 -9.04
CA HIS A 399 9.83 4.67 -9.06
C HIS A 399 10.41 4.28 -10.42
N LEU A 400 9.86 4.82 -11.50
CA LEU A 400 10.37 4.56 -12.84
C LEU A 400 11.77 5.18 -13.03
N PHE A 401 12.03 6.38 -12.50
CA PHE A 401 13.39 6.95 -12.49
C PHE A 401 14.37 6.07 -11.72
N ARG A 402 13.96 5.55 -10.57
CA ARG A 402 14.77 4.61 -9.79
C ARG A 402 15.09 3.33 -10.57
N HIS A 403 14.11 2.75 -11.26
CA HIS A 403 14.32 1.60 -12.13
C HIS A 403 15.27 1.94 -13.29
N SER A 404 15.11 3.11 -13.90
CA SER A 404 15.93 3.55 -15.00
C SER A 404 17.37 3.80 -14.57
N ALA A 405 17.60 4.48 -13.45
CA ALA A 405 18.94 4.70 -12.89
C ALA A 405 19.67 3.36 -12.63
N ALA A 406 18.96 2.40 -12.01
CA ALA A 406 19.54 1.08 -11.78
C ALA A 406 19.86 0.34 -13.08
N SER A 407 18.96 0.33 -14.06
CA SER A 407 19.17 -0.33 -15.36
C SER A 407 20.34 0.29 -16.11
N VAL A 408 20.44 1.63 -16.14
CA VAL A 408 21.57 2.34 -16.80
C VAL A 408 22.90 2.00 -16.13
N LEU A 409 22.97 1.98 -14.80
CA LEU A 409 24.20 1.65 -14.09
C LEU A 409 24.63 0.20 -14.34
N LEU A 410 23.71 -0.75 -14.24
CA LEU A 410 24.00 -2.17 -14.45
C LEU A 410 24.37 -2.48 -15.90
N SER A 411 23.69 -1.90 -16.90
CA SER A 411 24.03 -2.08 -18.32
C SER A 411 25.37 -1.44 -18.69
N ASN A 412 25.89 -0.50 -17.88
CA ASN A 412 27.23 0.05 -18.03
C ASN A 412 28.30 -0.69 -17.17
N GLY A 413 27.96 -1.85 -16.60
CA GLY A 413 28.92 -2.70 -15.90
C GLY A 413 29.19 -2.31 -14.43
N VAL A 414 28.40 -1.38 -13.85
CA VAL A 414 28.51 -1.08 -12.42
C VAL A 414 28.05 -2.31 -11.63
N ASP A 415 28.83 -2.68 -10.64
CA ASP A 415 28.59 -3.85 -9.81
C ASP A 415 27.23 -3.78 -9.07
N VAL A 416 26.58 -4.93 -8.95
CA VAL A 416 25.23 -5.05 -8.38
C VAL A 416 25.15 -4.63 -6.91
N LEU A 417 26.21 -4.88 -6.12
CA LEU A 417 26.26 -4.50 -4.72
C LEU A 417 26.32 -2.98 -4.57
N THR A 418 27.11 -2.32 -5.41
CA THR A 418 27.21 -0.86 -5.47
C THR A 418 25.85 -0.24 -5.83
N VAL A 419 25.19 -0.77 -6.86
CA VAL A 419 23.84 -0.30 -7.26
C VAL A 419 22.82 -0.57 -6.16
N ALA A 420 22.80 -1.74 -5.54
CA ALA A 420 21.92 -2.07 -4.43
C ALA A 420 22.14 -1.15 -3.22
N GLY A 421 23.40 -0.86 -2.90
CA GLY A 421 23.81 0.09 -1.85
C GLY A 421 23.30 1.50 -2.13
N MET A 422 23.54 2.03 -3.34
CA MET A 422 23.06 3.34 -3.78
C MET A 422 21.52 3.44 -3.68
N LEU A 423 20.82 2.40 -4.10
CA LEU A 423 19.35 2.36 -4.03
C LEU A 423 18.83 2.14 -2.59
N GLY A 424 19.62 1.58 -1.68
CA GLY A 424 19.19 1.19 -0.33
C GLY A 424 18.22 0.01 -0.36
N HIS A 425 18.58 -1.05 -1.11
CA HIS A 425 17.96 -2.36 -1.02
C HIS A 425 18.56 -3.12 0.17
N SER A 426 17.70 -3.60 1.08
CA SER A 426 18.14 -4.45 2.20
C SER A 426 18.56 -5.84 1.76
N ASP A 427 18.09 -6.27 0.60
CA ASP A 427 18.38 -7.56 0.00
C ASP A 427 18.77 -7.36 -1.47
N VAL A 428 19.98 -7.79 -1.80
CA VAL A 428 20.55 -7.72 -3.15
C VAL A 428 19.77 -8.56 -4.15
N SER A 429 19.09 -9.63 -3.69
CA SER A 429 18.21 -10.45 -4.53
C SER A 429 17.13 -9.63 -5.21
N THR A 430 16.62 -8.59 -4.53
CA THR A 430 15.66 -7.63 -5.10
C THR A 430 16.22 -6.92 -6.35
N THR A 431 17.51 -6.58 -6.34
CA THR A 431 18.18 -5.95 -7.49
C THR A 431 18.39 -6.98 -8.60
N LEU A 432 18.89 -8.17 -8.27
CA LEU A 432 19.12 -9.25 -9.23
C LEU A 432 17.82 -9.67 -9.95
N ASP A 433 16.75 -9.93 -9.19
CA ASP A 433 15.46 -10.37 -9.76
C ASP A 433 14.81 -9.31 -10.64
N THR A 434 14.99 -8.03 -10.28
CA THR A 434 14.35 -6.91 -10.99
C THR A 434 15.08 -6.55 -12.27
N TYR A 435 16.42 -6.66 -12.27
CA TYR A 435 17.30 -6.14 -13.33
C TYR A 435 18.10 -7.23 -14.07
N ALA A 436 17.67 -8.48 -14.00
CA ALA A 436 18.36 -9.62 -14.65
C ALA A 436 18.70 -9.36 -16.13
N HIS A 437 17.79 -8.69 -16.88
CA HIS A 437 18.03 -8.36 -18.29
C HIS A 437 19.18 -7.35 -18.50
N ALA A 438 19.26 -6.32 -17.65
CA ALA A 438 20.34 -5.33 -17.73
C ALA A 438 21.71 -5.96 -17.39
N ILE A 439 21.71 -6.97 -16.52
CA ILE A 439 22.90 -7.75 -16.18
C ILE A 439 23.33 -8.64 -17.37
N ASP A 440 22.38 -9.23 -18.10
CA ASP A 440 22.71 -10.03 -19.29
C ASP A 440 23.32 -9.18 -20.42
N GLU A 441 22.84 -7.95 -20.62
CA GLU A 441 23.47 -6.99 -21.55
C GLU A 441 24.91 -6.62 -21.10
N ALA A 442 25.16 -6.47 -19.81
CA ALA A 442 26.49 -6.19 -19.27
C ALA A 442 27.48 -7.34 -19.47
N ARG A 443 27.02 -8.60 -19.53
CA ARG A 443 27.89 -9.77 -19.79
C ARG A 443 28.57 -9.70 -21.15
N HIS A 444 27.89 -9.26 -22.19
CA HIS A 444 28.48 -9.06 -23.51
C HIS A 444 29.57 -8.00 -23.50
N LYS A 445 29.34 -6.86 -22.83
CA LYS A 445 30.37 -5.81 -22.66
C LYS A 445 31.58 -6.29 -21.84
N THR A 446 31.37 -7.21 -20.90
CA THR A 446 32.47 -7.81 -20.13
C THR A 446 33.37 -8.65 -21.03
N ALA A 447 32.79 -9.41 -21.97
CA ALA A 447 33.59 -10.16 -22.94
C ALA A 447 34.37 -9.23 -23.89
N ASP A 448 33.75 -8.13 -24.32
CA ASP A 448 34.39 -7.11 -25.16
C ASP A 448 35.56 -6.43 -24.39
N CYS A 449 35.38 -6.09 -23.13
CA CYS A 449 36.42 -5.53 -22.26
C CYS A 449 37.59 -6.48 -22.07
N ILE A 450 37.35 -7.79 -21.89
CA ILE A 450 38.43 -8.80 -21.85
C ILE A 450 39.16 -8.83 -23.18
N SER A 451 38.41 -8.83 -24.29
CA SER A 451 39.01 -8.82 -25.64
C SER A 451 39.90 -7.60 -25.85
N GLU A 452 39.43 -6.40 -25.54
CA GLU A 452 40.18 -5.15 -25.67
C GLU A 452 41.40 -5.11 -24.73
N THR A 453 41.23 -5.53 -23.46
CA THR A 453 42.28 -5.39 -22.44
C THR A 453 43.39 -6.44 -22.61
N ILE A 454 43.01 -7.67 -22.98
CA ILE A 454 43.94 -8.79 -22.99
C ILE A 454 44.46 -9.09 -24.42
N PHE A 455 43.55 -9.09 -25.42
CA PHE A 455 43.89 -9.55 -26.76
C PHE A 455 44.23 -8.43 -27.75
N HIS A 456 43.85 -7.15 -27.52
CA HIS A 456 44.12 -6.02 -28.41
C HIS A 456 45.22 -5.07 -27.91
N LYS A 457 46.06 -5.45 -26.93
CA LYS A 457 47.14 -4.64 -26.36
C LYS A 457 48.32 -4.41 -27.29
N ASN A 458 48.26 -4.70 -28.59
CA ASN A 458 49.32 -4.49 -29.57
C ASN A 458 48.77 -3.86 -30.87
N ARG A 459 48.20 -2.68 -30.79
CA ARG A 459 48.10 -1.74 -31.93
C ARG A 459 48.45 -0.35 -31.42
N ALA A 460 49.74 -0.13 -31.17
CA ALA A 460 50.38 1.17 -31.12
C ALA A 460 51.33 1.24 -32.30
#